data_e01a49fa315587a3ff5f52c457c2fa94
#
_entry.id   e01a49fa315587a3ff5f52c457c2fa94
#
_cell.length_a   1.000
_cell.length_b   1.000
_cell.length_c   1.000
_cell.angle_alpha   90.00
_cell.angle_beta   90.00
_cell.angle_gamma   90.00
#
_symmetry.space_group_name_H-M   'P 1'
#
loop_
_entity.id
_entity.type
_entity.pdbx_description
1 polymer ?
#
loop_
_entity_poly.entity_id
_entity_poly.type
_entity_poly.pdbx_seq_one_letter_code
_entity_poly.pdbx_strand_id
1 'polypeptide(L)'
;NGEIKASLILGGESRFKILRSSIENKDYIETPLNTNPDIYEKSPEKLQLDVEEKELGSMAVGYYAILESAFRHMLQNNHDDHHNYLSDIYSGYSEIAANNKDGWIEQSIDKEDIKFESKKNTRQAFPYNKYHCTSWNVNQACSIIICSEGVADKLDIPLDKRVYPLASSENNHMISTLQRPNLIEPAGMHLAAKFILDICSKNNLVPNIYDLYSCFPVAIQMFAKSLNLNNIKDKTVTGAMPFAGGPLNSYVLHSTAKLIEKLRENNGIGIVTGVSGMMTKQSYALWSKNKEIDFIHKDVTKDAETIEKALELSEFEDGEGKIVGYTVINKKDINKAIIYIETIDNKRKLITSSDKT
;
A
#
# COMPACT_ATOMS: atom_id res chain seq x y z
N ASN A 1 6.74 -23.09 -10.27
CA ASN A 1 7.22 -23.76 -11.51
C ASN A 1 8.02 -25.04 -11.24
N GLY A 2 8.38 -25.34 -9.97
CA GLY A 2 9.16 -26.54 -9.64
C GLY A 2 10.66 -26.47 -9.91
N GLU A 3 11.17 -25.32 -10.32
CA GLU A 3 12.61 -25.06 -10.52
C GLU A 3 13.36 -25.04 -9.18
N ILE A 4 12.74 -24.48 -8.14
CA ILE A 4 13.27 -24.43 -6.79
C ILE A 4 12.39 -25.27 -5.87
N LYS A 5 13.00 -26.21 -5.11
CA LYS A 5 12.26 -27.08 -4.20
C LYS A 5 11.94 -26.45 -2.86
N ALA A 6 12.80 -25.54 -2.41
CA ALA A 6 12.60 -24.76 -1.18
C ALA A 6 13.29 -23.40 -1.29
N SER A 7 12.69 -22.39 -0.71
CA SER A 7 13.22 -21.02 -0.65
C SER A 7 12.96 -20.42 0.73
N LEU A 8 13.93 -19.69 1.25
CA LEU A 8 13.79 -18.83 2.41
C LEU A 8 13.71 -17.38 1.93
N ILE A 9 12.61 -16.71 2.25
CA ILE A 9 12.40 -15.30 1.94
C ILE A 9 12.58 -14.52 3.23
N LEU A 10 13.44 -13.51 3.19
CA LEU A 10 13.79 -12.68 4.35
C LEU A 10 13.51 -11.21 4.04
N GLY A 11 13.06 -10.49 5.04
CA GLY A 11 12.94 -9.03 5.01
C GLY A 11 13.16 -8.45 6.39
N GLY A 12 13.83 -7.30 6.45
CA GLY A 12 14.06 -6.63 7.74
C GLY A 12 14.51 -5.18 7.55
N GLU A 13 14.09 -4.34 8.50
CA GLU A 13 14.43 -2.92 8.56
C GLU A 13 14.79 -2.54 9.99
N SER A 14 15.86 -1.78 10.17
CA SER A 14 16.33 -1.31 11.48
C SER A 14 16.38 0.23 11.56
N ARG A 15 15.44 0.89 10.90
CA ARG A 15 15.45 2.37 10.77
C ARG A 15 15.22 3.11 12.08
N PHE A 16 14.49 2.52 13.03
CA PHE A 16 14.33 3.11 14.36
C PHE A 16 15.67 3.20 15.11
N LYS A 17 16.53 2.19 14.96
CA LYS A 17 17.88 2.21 15.53
C LYS A 17 18.72 3.34 14.94
N ILE A 18 18.66 3.54 13.61
CA ILE A 18 19.34 4.64 12.92
C ILE A 18 18.85 5.99 13.46
N LEU A 19 17.52 6.18 13.54
CA LEU A 19 16.92 7.41 14.08
C LEU A 19 17.37 7.68 15.53
N ARG A 20 17.34 6.65 16.39
CA ARG A 20 17.77 6.76 17.78
C ARG A 20 19.24 7.15 17.90
N SER A 21 20.11 6.52 17.12
CA SER A 21 21.54 6.86 17.11
C SER A 21 21.77 8.32 16.71
N SER A 22 21.05 8.80 15.70
CA SER A 22 21.11 10.22 15.28
C SER A 22 20.63 11.17 16.38
N ILE A 23 19.53 10.86 17.08
CA ILE A 23 19.01 11.70 18.18
C ILE A 23 19.99 11.72 19.37
N GLU A 24 20.61 10.58 19.66
CA GLU A 24 21.57 10.42 20.78
C GLU A 24 22.99 10.85 20.42
N ASN A 25 23.23 11.38 19.21
CA ASN A 25 24.56 11.73 18.67
C ASN A 25 25.58 10.58 18.80
N LYS A 26 25.11 9.36 18.56
CA LYS A 26 25.94 8.14 18.54
C LYS A 26 26.27 7.73 17.12
N ASP A 27 27.47 7.24 16.90
CA ASP A 27 27.81 6.64 15.61
C ASP A 27 26.96 5.39 15.36
N TYR A 28 26.35 5.34 14.19
CA TYR A 28 25.69 4.16 13.68
C TYR A 28 26.59 3.49 12.65
N ILE A 29 27.06 2.30 12.98
CA ILE A 29 27.84 1.49 12.05
C ILE A 29 26.85 0.60 11.30
N GLU A 30 26.64 0.90 10.02
CA GLU A 30 25.86 0.06 9.13
C GLU A 30 26.68 -1.17 8.75
N THR A 31 26.07 -2.35 8.83
CA THR A 31 26.70 -3.57 8.32
C THR A 31 26.85 -3.44 6.82
N PRO A 32 28.05 -3.63 6.25
CA PRO A 32 28.23 -3.56 4.80
C PRO A 32 27.28 -4.51 4.10
N LEU A 33 26.54 -4.02 3.11
CA LEU A 33 25.72 -4.86 2.25
C LEU A 33 26.65 -5.74 1.40
N ASN A 34 26.33 -7.02 1.28
CA ASN A 34 26.91 -7.83 0.21
C ASN A 34 26.32 -7.31 -1.12
N THR A 35 27.14 -6.60 -1.89
CA THR A 35 26.71 -5.82 -3.04
C THR A 35 26.68 -6.60 -4.35
N ASN A 36 26.96 -7.88 -4.32
CA ASN A 36 27.00 -8.71 -5.52
C ASN A 36 25.87 -9.75 -5.51
N PRO A 37 24.60 -9.37 -5.73
CA PRO A 37 23.54 -10.34 -5.94
C PRO A 37 23.73 -11.06 -7.30
N ASP A 38 23.33 -12.32 -7.38
CA ASP A 38 23.36 -13.07 -8.63
C ASP A 38 22.44 -12.47 -9.68
N ILE A 39 21.32 -11.88 -9.23
CA ILE A 39 20.33 -11.19 -10.08
C ILE A 39 20.03 -9.83 -9.45
N TYR A 40 20.14 -8.78 -10.25
CA TYR A 40 19.77 -7.41 -9.87
C TYR A 40 18.90 -6.80 -10.97
N GLU A 41 17.63 -6.59 -10.65
CA GLU A 41 16.67 -5.94 -11.54
C GLU A 41 16.32 -4.54 -11.02
N LYS A 42 16.35 -3.56 -11.90
CA LYS A 42 16.00 -2.18 -11.61
C LYS A 42 14.97 -1.71 -12.62
N SER A 43 13.90 -1.04 -12.15
CA SER A 43 12.97 -0.38 -13.06
C SER A 43 13.69 0.68 -13.88
N PRO A 44 13.55 0.67 -15.21
CA PRO A 44 14.11 1.72 -16.08
C PRO A 44 13.32 3.03 -16.01
N GLU A 45 12.10 3.00 -15.49
CA GLU A 45 11.16 4.11 -15.53
C GLU A 45 11.24 4.94 -14.24
N LYS A 46 11.07 6.26 -14.40
CA LYS A 46 10.92 7.17 -13.26
C LYS A 46 9.53 7.00 -12.67
N LEU A 47 9.47 7.01 -11.33
CA LEU A 47 8.22 6.90 -10.59
C LEU A 47 7.38 8.17 -10.65
N GLN A 48 8.05 9.33 -10.69
CA GLN A 48 7.45 10.66 -10.67
C GLN A 48 7.98 11.49 -11.84
N LEU A 49 7.17 12.44 -12.29
CA LEU A 49 7.61 13.48 -13.20
C LEU A 49 8.41 14.56 -12.44
N ASP A 50 9.32 15.23 -13.15
CA ASP A 50 10.13 16.28 -12.55
C ASP A 50 9.26 17.43 -11.98
N VAL A 51 8.12 17.75 -12.63
CA VAL A 51 7.14 18.73 -12.13
C VAL A 51 6.46 18.26 -10.85
N GLU A 52 6.14 16.98 -10.73
CA GLU A 52 5.58 16.42 -9.49
C GLU A 52 6.62 16.44 -8.37
N GLU A 53 7.84 15.99 -8.63
CA GLU A 53 8.91 15.94 -7.64
C GLU A 53 9.28 17.35 -7.14
N LYS A 54 9.30 18.34 -8.02
CA LYS A 54 9.52 19.75 -7.67
C LYS A 54 8.50 20.27 -6.67
N GLU A 55 7.21 19.92 -6.84
CA GLU A 55 6.11 20.49 -6.08
C GLU A 55 5.74 19.64 -4.85
N LEU A 56 5.70 18.32 -5.00
CA LEU A 56 5.33 17.36 -3.94
C LEU A 56 6.54 16.79 -3.19
N GLY A 57 7.72 16.85 -3.78
CA GLY A 57 8.92 16.20 -3.27
C GLY A 57 8.93 14.70 -3.54
N SER A 58 9.93 14.00 -2.99
CA SER A 58 10.09 12.55 -3.15
C SER A 58 9.24 11.71 -2.18
N MET A 59 8.64 12.34 -1.15
CA MET A 59 7.83 11.65 -0.16
C MET A 59 6.42 11.36 -0.67
N ALA A 60 5.96 10.14 -0.47
CA ALA A 60 4.69 9.65 -1.02
C ALA A 60 3.43 10.36 -0.51
N VAL A 61 3.48 10.98 0.67
CA VAL A 61 2.29 11.50 1.37
C VAL A 61 1.47 12.48 0.53
N GLY A 62 2.10 13.41 -0.19
CA GLY A 62 1.40 14.39 -1.03
C GLY A 62 0.66 13.73 -2.20
N TYR A 63 1.26 12.76 -2.84
CA TYR A 63 0.65 12.00 -3.94
C TYR A 63 -0.58 11.21 -3.47
N TYR A 64 -0.45 10.50 -2.36
CA TYR A 64 -1.58 9.75 -1.79
C TYR A 64 -2.70 10.67 -1.29
N ALA A 65 -2.37 11.85 -0.79
CA ALA A 65 -3.36 12.85 -0.40
C ALA A 65 -4.16 13.39 -1.60
N ILE A 66 -3.52 13.52 -2.78
CA ILE A 66 -4.22 13.84 -4.03
C ILE A 66 -5.18 12.70 -4.42
N LEU A 67 -4.73 11.44 -4.35
CA LEU A 67 -5.60 10.29 -4.60
C LEU A 67 -6.77 10.24 -3.60
N GLU A 68 -6.52 10.56 -2.32
CA GLU A 68 -7.58 10.62 -1.29
C GLU A 68 -8.65 11.66 -1.61
N SER A 69 -8.26 12.84 -2.10
CA SER A 69 -9.21 13.87 -2.50
C SER A 69 -10.09 13.41 -3.66
N ALA A 70 -9.52 12.70 -4.64
CA ALA A 70 -10.26 12.09 -5.73
C ALA A 70 -11.22 10.99 -5.25
N PHE A 71 -10.75 10.14 -4.33
CA PHE A 71 -11.57 9.06 -3.76
C PHE A 71 -12.74 9.62 -2.92
N ARG A 72 -12.46 10.62 -2.07
CA ARG A 72 -13.50 11.34 -1.32
C ARG A 72 -14.57 11.93 -2.25
N HIS A 73 -14.15 12.55 -3.36
CA HIS A 73 -15.08 13.11 -4.35
C HIS A 73 -15.96 12.01 -4.97
N MET A 74 -15.39 10.86 -5.32
CA MET A 74 -16.16 9.71 -5.82
C MET A 74 -17.22 9.25 -4.79
N LEU A 75 -16.89 9.25 -3.50
CA LEU A 75 -17.83 8.90 -2.43
C LEU A 75 -18.88 10.00 -2.15
N GLN A 76 -18.73 11.18 -2.75
CA GLN A 76 -19.56 12.38 -2.49
C GLN A 76 -19.56 12.82 -1.01
N ASN A 77 -18.52 12.47 -0.26
CA ASN A 77 -18.39 12.87 1.13
C ASN A 77 -17.90 14.33 1.23
N ASN A 78 -18.45 15.09 2.16
CA ASN A 78 -17.80 16.34 2.60
C ASN A 78 -16.52 16.03 3.39
N HIS A 79 -15.73 17.05 3.72
CA HIS A 79 -14.45 16.85 4.40
C HIS A 79 -14.58 16.26 5.80
N ASP A 80 -15.54 16.75 6.57
CA ASP A 80 -15.73 16.32 7.97
C ASP A 80 -16.22 14.88 8.05
N ASP A 81 -17.19 14.49 7.22
CA ASP A 81 -17.71 13.13 7.15
C ASP A 81 -16.62 12.16 6.69
N HIS A 82 -15.82 12.57 5.70
CA HIS A 82 -14.72 11.73 5.23
C HIS A 82 -13.64 11.56 6.30
N HIS A 83 -13.28 12.62 7.00
CA HIS A 83 -12.29 12.57 8.07
C HIS A 83 -12.78 11.74 9.28
N ASN A 84 -14.07 11.85 9.61
CA ASN A 84 -14.72 10.97 10.58
C ASN A 84 -14.66 9.50 10.19
N TYR A 85 -14.95 9.20 8.92
CA TYR A 85 -14.89 7.86 8.36
C TYR A 85 -13.48 7.26 8.44
N LEU A 86 -12.45 7.99 8.01
CA LEU A 86 -11.07 7.54 8.09
C LEU A 86 -10.61 7.28 9.52
N SER A 87 -10.95 8.20 10.44
CA SER A 87 -10.54 8.11 11.84
C SER A 87 -11.21 6.94 12.57
N ASP A 88 -12.46 6.63 12.23
CA ASP A 88 -13.20 5.49 12.78
C ASP A 88 -12.56 4.15 12.36
N ILE A 89 -12.19 4.02 11.09
CA ILE A 89 -11.50 2.82 10.58
C ILE A 89 -10.12 2.67 11.22
N TYR A 90 -9.36 3.76 11.28
CA TYR A 90 -7.99 3.74 11.78
C TYR A 90 -7.91 3.51 13.28
N SER A 91 -8.91 3.96 14.06
CA SER A 91 -9.01 3.61 15.48
C SER A 91 -9.14 2.08 15.66
N GLY A 92 -10.04 1.44 14.90
CA GLY A 92 -10.17 -0.02 14.92
C GLY A 92 -8.90 -0.75 14.47
N TYR A 93 -8.18 -0.22 13.48
CA TYR A 93 -6.90 -0.79 13.05
C TYR A 93 -5.81 -0.64 14.12
N SER A 94 -5.81 0.47 14.87
CA SER A 94 -4.90 0.64 16.00
C SER A 94 -5.14 -0.36 17.13
N GLU A 95 -6.39 -0.75 17.36
CA GLU A 95 -6.76 -1.81 18.32
C GLU A 95 -6.21 -3.17 17.87
N ILE A 96 -6.34 -3.51 16.59
CA ILE A 96 -5.76 -4.73 16.01
C ILE A 96 -4.24 -4.74 16.17
N ALA A 97 -3.57 -3.60 15.87
CA ALA A 97 -2.12 -3.47 16.01
C ALA A 97 -1.66 -3.61 17.46
N ALA A 98 -2.36 -3.00 18.41
CA ALA A 98 -2.03 -3.08 19.83
C ALA A 98 -2.17 -4.51 20.40
N ASN A 99 -3.06 -5.33 19.81
CA ASN A 99 -3.23 -6.73 20.14
C ASN A 99 -2.33 -7.68 19.32
N ASN A 100 -1.57 -7.15 18.37
CA ASN A 100 -0.62 -7.90 17.57
C ASN A 100 0.76 -7.88 18.26
N LYS A 101 1.22 -9.03 18.79
CA LYS A 101 2.53 -9.15 19.46
C LYS A 101 3.72 -8.68 18.62
N ASP A 102 3.57 -8.68 17.28
CA ASP A 102 4.58 -8.26 16.31
C ASP A 102 4.34 -6.82 15.83
N GLY A 103 3.28 -6.15 16.33
CA GLY A 103 2.94 -4.77 16.03
C GLY A 103 3.90 -3.77 16.67
N TRP A 104 3.93 -2.56 16.12
CA TRP A 104 4.85 -1.51 16.59
C TRP A 104 4.31 -0.72 17.78
N ILE A 105 2.99 -0.51 17.86
CA ILE A 105 2.35 0.14 18.99
C ILE A 105 1.84 -0.88 20.01
N GLU A 106 1.90 -0.51 21.29
CA GLU A 106 1.44 -1.35 22.42
C GLU A 106 0.06 -0.94 22.94
N GLN A 107 -0.44 0.20 22.50
CA GLN A 107 -1.74 0.77 22.94
C GLN A 107 -2.51 1.28 21.75
N SER A 108 -3.81 1.07 21.74
CA SER A 108 -4.73 1.62 20.77
C SER A 108 -4.78 3.15 20.83
N ILE A 109 -5.15 3.77 19.73
CA ILE A 109 -5.27 5.22 19.59
C ILE A 109 -6.74 5.55 19.34
N ASP A 110 -7.26 6.47 20.16
CA ASP A 110 -8.65 6.88 20.06
C ASP A 110 -8.93 7.62 18.76
N LYS A 111 -10.18 7.50 18.29
CA LYS A 111 -10.65 8.13 17.06
C LYS A 111 -10.38 9.63 17.03
N GLU A 112 -10.62 10.33 18.12
CA GLU A 112 -10.42 11.79 18.23
C GLU A 112 -8.93 12.16 18.13
N ASP A 113 -8.04 11.34 18.72
CA ASP A 113 -6.58 11.55 18.61
C ASP A 113 -6.08 11.33 17.19
N ILE A 114 -6.71 10.44 16.42
CA ILE A 114 -6.39 10.23 15.00
C ILE A 114 -6.93 11.38 14.15
N LYS A 115 -8.15 11.82 14.44
CA LYS A 115 -8.85 12.85 13.68
C LYS A 115 -8.18 14.21 13.82
N PHE A 116 -7.89 14.65 15.03
CA PHE A 116 -7.42 15.99 15.27
C PHE A 116 -5.89 16.11 15.26
N GLU A 117 -5.43 17.24 14.78
CA GLU A 117 -4.01 17.60 14.83
C GLU A 117 -3.57 17.82 16.29
N SER A 118 -2.39 17.31 16.61
CA SER A 118 -1.75 17.46 17.93
C SER A 118 -0.24 17.41 17.79
N LYS A 119 0.49 17.63 18.90
CA LYS A 119 1.96 17.47 18.92
C LYS A 119 2.42 16.06 18.50
N LYS A 120 1.61 15.04 18.76
CA LYS A 120 1.90 13.65 18.39
C LYS A 120 1.36 13.28 17.00
N ASN A 121 0.29 13.97 16.56
CA ASN A 121 -0.41 13.73 15.30
C ASN A 121 -0.37 14.98 14.41
N THR A 122 0.82 15.38 13.99
CA THR A 122 1.06 16.58 13.18
C THR A 122 0.54 16.41 11.76
N ARG A 123 0.04 17.50 11.16
CA ARG A 123 -0.36 17.54 9.76
C ARG A 123 0.80 17.18 8.84
N GLN A 124 0.54 16.36 7.83
CA GLN A 124 1.52 15.92 6.84
C GLN A 124 1.22 16.52 5.45
N ALA A 125 0.10 16.17 4.87
CA ALA A 125 -0.44 16.73 3.64
C ALA A 125 -1.97 16.56 3.72
N PHE A 126 -2.74 17.62 3.49
CA PHE A 126 -4.21 17.55 3.62
C PHE A 126 -4.79 16.43 2.73
N PRO A 127 -5.65 15.54 3.24
CA PRO A 127 -6.28 15.54 4.58
C PRO A 127 -5.52 14.76 5.67
N TYR A 128 -4.30 14.34 5.44
CA TYR A 128 -3.59 13.41 6.32
C TYR A 128 -2.84 14.09 7.47
N ASN A 129 -3.03 13.56 8.65
CA ASN A 129 -2.16 13.73 9.80
C ASN A 129 -1.21 12.52 9.91
N LYS A 130 -0.23 12.58 10.84
CA LYS A 130 0.78 11.55 11.01
C LYS A 130 0.21 10.15 11.25
N TYR A 131 -0.88 10.00 12.00
CA TYR A 131 -1.50 8.71 12.25
C TYR A 131 -2.22 8.09 11.03
N HIS A 132 -2.37 8.84 9.93
CA HIS A 132 -2.82 8.30 8.65
C HIS A 132 -1.64 7.79 7.79
N CYS A 133 -0.41 8.02 8.21
CA CYS A 133 0.78 7.74 7.43
C CYS A 133 1.57 6.56 8.00
N THR A 134 2.24 5.80 7.16
CA THR A 134 3.12 4.70 7.54
C THR A 134 4.12 5.08 8.61
N SER A 135 4.19 4.31 9.70
CA SER A 135 5.28 4.34 10.66
C SER A 135 6.47 3.56 10.11
N TRP A 136 7.35 4.23 9.39
CA TRP A 136 8.47 3.59 8.69
C TRP A 136 9.78 3.53 9.51
N ASN A 137 9.87 4.30 10.60
CA ASN A 137 10.99 4.23 11.53
C ASN A 137 10.74 3.11 12.56
N VAL A 138 10.90 1.88 12.13
CA VAL A 138 10.67 0.67 12.93
C VAL A 138 11.90 -0.24 12.90
N ASN A 139 11.97 -1.18 13.84
CA ASN A 139 12.90 -2.32 13.81
C ASN A 139 12.06 -3.58 13.74
N GLN A 140 11.89 -4.11 12.56
CA GLN A 140 11.08 -5.30 12.32
C GLN A 140 11.77 -6.22 11.30
N ALA A 141 11.67 -7.51 11.52
CA ALA A 141 12.16 -8.52 10.58
C ALA A 141 11.15 -9.65 10.44
N CYS A 142 11.11 -10.27 9.28
CA CYS A 142 10.21 -11.36 8.98
C CYS A 142 10.88 -12.36 8.04
N SER A 143 10.48 -13.63 8.14
CA SER A 143 10.90 -14.69 7.23
C SER A 143 9.75 -15.64 6.90
N ILE A 144 9.73 -16.13 5.66
CA ILE A 144 8.81 -17.17 5.20
C ILE A 144 9.60 -18.25 4.48
N ILE A 145 9.30 -19.50 4.78
CA ILE A 145 9.81 -20.65 4.03
C ILE A 145 8.72 -21.10 3.08
N ILE A 146 9.03 -21.14 1.79
CA ILE A 146 8.19 -21.73 0.75
C ILE A 146 8.89 -22.99 0.24
N CYS A 147 8.20 -24.11 0.23
CA CYS A 147 8.73 -25.35 -0.29
C CYS A 147 7.66 -26.19 -1.02
N SER A 148 8.10 -27.16 -1.82
CA SER A 148 7.19 -28.14 -2.40
C SER A 148 6.62 -29.05 -1.32
N GLU A 149 5.43 -29.62 -1.55
CA GLU A 149 4.82 -30.61 -0.64
C GLU A 149 5.76 -31.79 -0.38
N GLY A 150 6.43 -32.29 -1.43
CA GLY A 150 7.40 -33.39 -1.26
C GLY A 150 8.61 -33.05 -0.39
N VAL A 151 9.00 -31.77 -0.27
CA VAL A 151 10.02 -31.34 0.71
C VAL A 151 9.40 -31.27 2.09
N ALA A 152 8.19 -30.73 2.22
CA ALA A 152 7.48 -30.67 3.49
C ALA A 152 7.23 -32.06 4.08
N ASP A 153 6.90 -33.05 3.23
CA ASP A 153 6.73 -34.46 3.64
C ASP A 153 8.04 -35.07 4.11
N LYS A 154 9.14 -34.87 3.38
CA LYS A 154 10.47 -35.36 3.77
C LYS A 154 11.01 -34.79 5.07
N LEU A 155 10.55 -33.58 5.42
CA LEU A 155 10.92 -32.89 6.66
C LEU A 155 9.90 -33.11 7.77
N ASP A 156 8.94 -34.03 7.58
CA ASP A 156 7.84 -34.30 8.52
C ASP A 156 7.13 -33.07 9.04
N ILE A 157 6.94 -32.05 8.18
CA ILE A 157 6.20 -30.85 8.55
C ILE A 157 4.71 -31.20 8.66
N PRO A 158 4.09 -31.03 9.84
CA PRO A 158 2.69 -31.39 10.06
C PRO A 158 1.75 -30.62 9.13
N LEU A 159 0.64 -31.23 8.70
CA LEU A 159 -0.35 -30.60 7.82
C LEU A 159 -1.00 -29.36 8.45
N ASP A 160 -1.16 -29.36 9.78
CA ASP A 160 -1.70 -28.21 10.51
C ASP A 160 -0.77 -26.99 10.50
N LYS A 161 0.50 -27.15 10.14
CA LYS A 161 1.47 -26.06 9.97
C LYS A 161 1.59 -25.56 8.54
N ARG A 162 1.01 -26.27 7.57
CA ARG A 162 1.09 -25.88 6.15
C ARG A 162 -0.01 -24.87 5.80
N VAL A 163 0.33 -23.92 4.92
CA VAL A 163 -0.58 -22.96 4.30
C VAL A 163 -0.19 -22.87 2.83
N TYR A 164 -1.16 -22.81 1.95
CA TYR A 164 -0.97 -22.94 0.52
C TYR A 164 -1.23 -21.61 -0.20
N PRO A 165 -0.30 -21.10 -1.02
CA PRO A 165 -0.62 -20.08 -1.99
C PRO A 165 -1.51 -20.70 -3.08
N LEU A 166 -2.63 -20.07 -3.41
CA LEU A 166 -3.56 -20.54 -4.44
C LEU A 166 -3.41 -19.78 -5.73
N ALA A 167 -3.33 -18.46 -5.64
CA ALA A 167 -3.17 -17.63 -6.82
C ALA A 167 -2.42 -16.34 -6.48
N SER A 168 -1.77 -15.76 -7.48
CA SER A 168 -1.26 -14.40 -7.40
C SER A 168 -1.42 -13.66 -8.72
N SER A 169 -1.52 -12.35 -8.64
CA SER A 169 -1.53 -11.46 -9.81
C SER A 169 -0.74 -10.20 -9.52
N GLU A 170 -0.15 -9.63 -10.57
CA GLU A 170 0.59 -8.39 -10.48
C GLU A 170 0.41 -7.51 -11.70
N ASN A 171 0.60 -6.21 -11.49
CA ASN A 171 0.71 -5.18 -12.49
C ASN A 171 1.94 -4.34 -12.22
N ASN A 172 2.80 -4.18 -13.23
CA ASN A 172 4.00 -3.36 -13.17
C ASN A 172 3.97 -2.18 -14.18
N HIS A 173 2.81 -1.92 -14.81
CA HIS A 173 2.65 -0.76 -15.69
C HIS A 173 2.70 0.53 -14.88
N MET A 174 3.74 1.34 -15.13
CA MET A 174 3.97 2.58 -14.39
C MET A 174 3.51 3.80 -15.18
N ILE A 175 2.48 4.45 -14.70
CA ILE A 175 2.09 5.80 -15.12
C ILE A 175 2.21 6.73 -13.92
N SER A 176 2.89 7.87 -14.07
CA SER A 176 2.99 8.88 -13.03
C SER A 176 1.59 9.31 -12.56
N THR A 177 1.47 9.73 -11.31
CA THR A 177 0.16 10.08 -10.73
C THR A 177 -0.54 11.17 -11.53
N LEU A 178 0.21 12.19 -11.98
CA LEU A 178 -0.33 13.29 -12.77
C LEU A 178 -0.87 12.82 -14.13
N GLN A 179 -0.19 11.89 -14.80
CA GLN A 179 -0.57 11.43 -16.14
C GLN A 179 -1.58 10.27 -16.12
N ARG A 180 -1.94 9.76 -14.95
CA ARG A 180 -2.87 8.64 -14.82
C ARG A 180 -4.29 9.06 -15.22
N PRO A 181 -4.92 8.39 -16.21
CA PRO A 181 -6.28 8.73 -16.66
C PRO A 181 -7.32 8.66 -15.53
N ASN A 182 -7.34 7.55 -14.82
CA ASN A 182 -8.18 7.39 -13.63
C ASN A 182 -7.29 7.30 -12.38
N LEU A 183 -7.37 8.32 -11.51
CA LEU A 183 -6.50 8.42 -10.33
C LEU A 183 -6.71 7.28 -9.33
N ILE A 184 -7.94 6.78 -9.21
CA ILE A 184 -8.35 5.86 -8.13
C ILE A 184 -8.69 4.44 -8.61
N GLU A 185 -8.77 4.22 -9.91
CA GLU A 185 -9.04 2.91 -10.52
C GLU A 185 -8.09 2.66 -11.70
N PRO A 186 -6.78 2.50 -11.47
CA PRO A 186 -5.86 2.18 -12.56
C PRO A 186 -6.23 0.85 -13.20
N ALA A 187 -6.12 0.76 -14.52
CA ALA A 187 -6.52 -0.44 -15.28
C ALA A 187 -5.79 -1.70 -14.80
N GLY A 188 -4.49 -1.59 -14.52
CA GLY A 188 -3.70 -2.71 -14.00
C GLY A 188 -4.19 -3.24 -12.66
N MET A 189 -4.60 -2.34 -11.76
CA MET A 189 -5.20 -2.72 -10.48
C MET A 189 -6.51 -3.50 -10.67
N HIS A 190 -7.37 -3.01 -11.57
CA HIS A 190 -8.63 -3.68 -11.91
C HIS A 190 -8.40 -5.07 -12.50
N LEU A 191 -7.50 -5.21 -13.47
CA LEU A 191 -7.19 -6.48 -14.12
C LEU A 191 -6.60 -7.50 -13.14
N ALA A 192 -5.68 -7.08 -12.27
CA ALA A 192 -5.06 -7.94 -11.29
C ALA A 192 -6.07 -8.43 -10.24
N ALA A 193 -6.92 -7.53 -9.72
CA ALA A 193 -8.00 -7.89 -8.80
C ALA A 193 -9.02 -8.83 -9.46
N LYS A 194 -9.43 -8.51 -10.69
CA LYS A 194 -10.37 -9.34 -11.46
C LYS A 194 -9.89 -10.78 -11.62
N PHE A 195 -8.60 -10.98 -11.92
CA PHE A 195 -8.05 -12.33 -12.02
C PHE A 195 -8.23 -13.13 -10.73
N ILE A 196 -7.95 -12.53 -9.56
CA ILE A 196 -8.16 -13.20 -8.25
C ILE A 196 -9.66 -13.49 -8.01
N LEU A 197 -10.53 -12.53 -8.30
CA LEU A 197 -11.97 -12.70 -8.14
C LEU A 197 -12.53 -13.78 -9.07
N ASP A 198 -12.05 -13.86 -10.31
CA ASP A 198 -12.44 -14.91 -11.27
C ASP A 198 -12.00 -16.31 -10.77
N ILE A 199 -10.80 -16.44 -10.20
CA ILE A 199 -10.33 -17.69 -9.57
C ILE A 199 -11.23 -18.05 -8.38
N CYS A 200 -11.53 -17.08 -7.53
CA CYS A 200 -12.43 -17.31 -6.39
C CYS A 200 -13.82 -17.79 -6.85
N SER A 201 -14.41 -17.11 -7.81
CA SER A 201 -15.73 -17.45 -8.36
C SER A 201 -15.75 -18.83 -9.01
N LYS A 202 -14.76 -19.12 -9.85
CA LYS A 202 -14.68 -20.40 -10.58
C LYS A 202 -14.54 -21.62 -9.66
N ASN A 203 -13.89 -21.45 -8.51
CA ASN A 203 -13.59 -22.53 -7.57
C ASN A 203 -14.43 -22.46 -6.29
N ASN A 204 -15.45 -21.62 -6.22
CA ASN A 204 -16.33 -21.40 -5.06
C ASN A 204 -15.52 -21.04 -3.78
N LEU A 205 -14.43 -20.28 -3.93
CA LEU A 205 -13.60 -19.82 -2.83
C LEU A 205 -14.14 -18.49 -2.30
N VAL A 206 -14.32 -18.39 -0.98
CA VAL A 206 -14.82 -17.17 -0.33
C VAL A 206 -13.76 -16.62 0.62
N PRO A 207 -12.98 -15.63 0.19
CA PRO A 207 -12.01 -14.99 1.07
C PRO A 207 -12.69 -14.34 2.27
N ASN A 208 -12.16 -14.58 3.46
CA ASN A 208 -12.69 -14.06 4.73
C ASN A 208 -11.62 -13.44 5.63
N ILE A 209 -10.35 -13.55 5.28
CA ILE A 209 -9.23 -12.96 6.01
C ILE A 209 -8.45 -12.06 5.05
N TYR A 210 -8.15 -10.82 5.47
CA TYR A 210 -7.51 -9.84 4.59
C TYR A 210 -6.38 -9.11 5.30
N ASP A 211 -5.35 -8.77 4.54
CA ASP A 211 -4.43 -7.68 4.88
C ASP A 211 -4.23 -6.81 3.64
N LEU A 212 -4.99 -5.74 3.55
CA LEU A 212 -4.88 -4.78 2.46
C LEU A 212 -3.72 -3.83 2.73
N TYR A 213 -2.91 -3.57 1.72
CA TYR A 213 -1.76 -2.68 1.85
C TYR A 213 -2.19 -1.29 2.31
N SER A 214 -1.59 -0.80 3.38
CA SER A 214 -2.14 0.26 4.21
C SER A 214 -1.17 1.41 4.47
N CYS A 215 -0.34 1.75 3.46
CA CYS A 215 0.60 2.88 3.61
C CYS A 215 -0.11 4.21 3.88
N PHE A 216 -1.29 4.40 3.31
CA PHE A 216 -2.21 5.53 3.50
C PHE A 216 -3.65 5.05 3.37
N PRO A 217 -4.65 5.78 3.91
CA PRO A 217 -6.05 5.35 3.87
C PRO A 217 -6.58 5.06 2.47
N VAL A 218 -6.26 5.90 1.49
CA VAL A 218 -6.73 5.69 0.10
C VAL A 218 -6.24 4.38 -0.50
N ALA A 219 -5.07 3.87 -0.13
CA ALA A 219 -4.57 2.59 -0.63
C ALA A 219 -5.51 1.45 -0.22
N ILE A 220 -5.93 1.40 1.05
CA ILE A 220 -6.88 0.41 1.56
C ILE A 220 -8.21 0.53 0.82
N GLN A 221 -8.71 1.75 0.65
CA GLN A 221 -9.98 2.03 -0.01
C GLN A 221 -9.96 1.59 -1.49
N MET A 222 -8.87 1.87 -2.21
CA MET A 222 -8.69 1.45 -3.61
C MET A 222 -8.64 -0.09 -3.72
N PHE A 223 -7.87 -0.77 -2.86
CA PHE A 223 -7.82 -2.23 -2.84
C PHE A 223 -9.17 -2.84 -2.47
N ALA A 224 -9.87 -2.30 -1.48
CA ALA A 224 -11.19 -2.76 -1.11
C ALA A 224 -12.19 -2.62 -2.27
N LYS A 225 -12.18 -1.46 -2.95
CA LYS A 225 -13.01 -1.21 -4.13
C LYS A 225 -12.69 -2.21 -5.25
N SER A 226 -11.43 -2.44 -5.56
CA SER A 226 -11.01 -3.38 -6.62
C SER A 226 -11.43 -4.84 -6.33
N LEU A 227 -11.55 -5.20 -5.06
CA LEU A 227 -11.99 -6.51 -4.58
C LEU A 227 -13.50 -6.59 -4.27
N ASN A 228 -14.27 -5.55 -4.61
CA ASN A 228 -15.72 -5.44 -4.33
C ASN A 228 -16.08 -5.58 -2.84
N LEU A 229 -15.21 -5.08 -1.93
CA LEU A 229 -15.44 -5.11 -0.50
C LEU A 229 -16.18 -3.86 -0.04
N ASN A 230 -17.35 -4.03 0.57
CA ASN A 230 -18.17 -2.92 1.06
C ASN A 230 -17.74 -2.42 2.44
N ASN A 231 -17.09 -3.27 3.24
CA ASN A 231 -16.62 -2.92 4.58
C ASN A 231 -15.10 -3.11 4.66
N ILE A 232 -14.40 -2.07 5.12
CA ILE A 232 -12.94 -2.10 5.25
C ILE A 232 -12.45 -2.12 6.71
N LYS A 233 -13.35 -2.06 7.71
CA LYS A 233 -12.99 -1.97 9.14
C LYS A 233 -12.18 -3.16 9.66
N ASP A 234 -12.32 -4.32 9.05
CA ASP A 234 -11.69 -5.59 9.43
C ASP A 234 -10.75 -6.13 8.34
N LYS A 235 -10.26 -5.28 7.45
CA LYS A 235 -9.44 -5.70 6.31
C LYS A 235 -7.93 -5.61 6.57
N THR A 236 -7.53 -5.86 7.80
CA THR A 236 -6.13 -6.04 8.21
C THR A 236 -6.00 -7.12 9.28
N VAL A 237 -4.97 -7.93 9.21
CA VAL A 237 -4.57 -8.84 10.29
C VAL A 237 -3.36 -8.33 11.06
N THR A 238 -2.63 -7.36 10.50
CA THR A 238 -1.49 -6.73 11.17
C THR A 238 -1.89 -5.57 12.06
N GLY A 239 -2.93 -4.81 11.69
CA GLY A 239 -3.33 -3.55 12.31
C GLY A 239 -2.88 -2.31 11.52
N ALA A 240 -2.52 -2.48 10.25
CA ALA A 240 -2.09 -1.45 9.29
C ALA A 240 -0.74 -0.78 9.59
N MET A 241 -0.11 -0.29 8.54
CA MET A 241 1.27 0.26 8.56
C MET A 241 1.47 1.47 9.48
N PRO A 242 0.50 2.36 9.73
CA PRO A 242 0.65 3.44 10.70
C PRO A 242 0.86 2.95 12.13
N PHE A 243 0.30 1.80 12.48
CA PHE A 243 0.23 1.28 13.84
C PHE A 243 1.04 -0.01 14.03
N ALA A 244 0.86 -0.97 13.15
CA ALA A 244 1.65 -2.22 13.19
C ALA A 244 3.12 -2.03 12.79
N GLY A 245 3.42 -0.92 12.14
CA GLY A 245 4.73 -0.63 11.55
C GLY A 245 4.74 -0.92 10.04
N GLY A 246 5.49 -0.11 9.32
CA GLY A 246 5.64 -0.21 7.87
C GLY A 246 7.11 -0.26 7.47
N PRO A 247 7.80 -1.41 7.67
CA PRO A 247 9.19 -1.58 7.29
C PRO A 247 9.31 -1.57 5.76
N LEU A 248 9.66 -0.43 5.22
CA LEU A 248 9.73 -0.04 3.80
C LEU A 248 9.50 -1.15 2.78
N ASN A 249 10.53 -1.97 2.51
CA ASN A 249 10.49 -2.96 1.44
C ASN A 249 9.96 -4.34 1.88
N SER A 250 9.73 -4.55 3.17
CA SER A 250 9.39 -5.87 3.71
C SER A 250 7.96 -5.99 4.26
N TYR A 251 7.14 -4.93 4.23
CA TYR A 251 5.81 -4.98 4.84
C TYR A 251 4.91 -6.09 4.28
N VAL A 252 4.90 -6.30 2.96
CA VAL A 252 4.07 -7.37 2.35
C VAL A 252 4.46 -8.75 2.88
N LEU A 253 5.75 -8.95 3.20
CA LEU A 253 6.22 -10.19 3.81
C LEU A 253 5.68 -10.34 5.25
N HIS A 254 5.69 -9.26 6.05
CA HIS A 254 5.10 -9.25 7.40
C HIS A 254 3.59 -9.52 7.36
N SER A 255 2.89 -8.86 6.45
CA SER A 255 1.46 -9.04 6.18
C SER A 255 1.15 -10.50 5.83
N THR A 256 1.93 -11.09 4.91
CA THR A 256 1.78 -12.49 4.50
C THR A 256 2.05 -13.45 5.66
N ALA A 257 3.12 -13.22 6.45
CA ALA A 257 3.43 -14.06 7.60
C ALA A 257 2.31 -14.03 8.64
N LYS A 258 1.76 -12.83 8.92
CA LYS A 258 0.63 -12.70 9.86
C LYS A 258 -0.64 -13.36 9.33
N LEU A 259 -0.91 -13.24 8.04
CA LEU A 259 -2.02 -13.95 7.41
C LEU A 259 -1.84 -15.48 7.54
N ILE A 260 -0.62 -16.00 7.30
CA ILE A 260 -0.31 -17.43 7.46
C ILE A 260 -0.55 -17.89 8.91
N GLU A 261 -0.17 -17.09 9.92
CA GLU A 261 -0.47 -17.39 11.32
C GLU A 261 -1.98 -17.50 11.55
N LYS A 262 -2.75 -16.53 11.04
CA LYS A 262 -4.22 -16.53 11.15
C LYS A 262 -4.88 -17.71 10.44
N LEU A 263 -4.39 -18.08 9.28
CA LEU A 263 -4.88 -19.27 8.54
C LEU A 263 -4.54 -20.58 9.26
N ARG A 264 -3.46 -20.64 10.04
CA ARG A 264 -3.14 -21.80 10.88
C ARG A 264 -4.08 -21.94 12.08
N GLU A 265 -4.50 -20.81 12.63
CA GLU A 265 -5.44 -20.76 13.76
C GLU A 265 -6.89 -21.06 13.33
N ASN A 266 -7.25 -20.57 12.14
CA ASN A 266 -8.62 -20.63 11.63
C ASN A 266 -8.63 -21.16 10.20
N ASN A 267 -9.51 -22.10 9.92
CA ASN A 267 -9.75 -22.48 8.52
C ASN A 267 -10.30 -21.26 7.75
N GLY A 268 -9.73 -20.99 6.58
CA GLY A 268 -10.16 -19.84 5.80
C GLY A 268 -9.35 -19.65 4.54
N ILE A 269 -9.72 -18.62 3.84
CA ILE A 269 -9.08 -18.14 2.62
C ILE A 269 -8.70 -16.69 2.84
N GLY A 270 -7.45 -16.35 2.58
CA GLY A 270 -6.89 -15.04 2.84
C GLY A 270 -6.43 -14.32 1.58
N ILE A 271 -6.52 -12.99 1.58
CA ILE A 271 -5.94 -12.13 0.54
C ILE A 271 -4.97 -11.15 1.20
N VAL A 272 -3.76 -11.11 0.65
CA VAL A 272 -2.76 -10.06 0.89
C VAL A 272 -2.62 -9.22 -0.37
N THR A 273 -2.51 -7.91 -0.21
CA THR A 273 -2.21 -7.01 -1.33
C THR A 273 -0.88 -6.30 -1.13
N GLY A 274 -0.29 -5.87 -2.22
CA GLY A 274 0.97 -5.14 -2.22
C GLY A 274 0.97 -3.99 -3.21
N VAL A 275 1.76 -2.95 -2.90
CA VAL A 275 1.93 -1.81 -3.79
C VAL A 275 3.40 -1.39 -3.84
N SER A 276 3.81 -0.87 -4.96
CA SER A 276 5.05 -0.12 -5.12
C SER A 276 4.77 1.20 -5.83
N GLY A 277 5.52 2.22 -5.46
CA GLY A 277 5.31 3.58 -5.95
C GLY A 277 4.02 4.21 -5.39
N MET A 278 3.47 5.16 -6.13
CA MET A 278 2.26 5.92 -5.74
C MET A 278 1.01 5.22 -6.28
N MET A 279 0.70 4.00 -5.82
CA MET A 279 -0.31 3.12 -6.40
C MET A 279 -0.06 2.87 -7.91
N THR A 280 1.20 2.81 -8.33
CA THR A 280 1.57 2.57 -9.74
C THR A 280 1.68 1.09 -10.07
N LYS A 281 2.21 0.30 -9.13
CA LYS A 281 2.30 -1.16 -9.26
C LYS A 281 1.47 -1.81 -8.17
N GLN A 282 0.73 -2.86 -8.51
CA GLN A 282 -0.13 -3.56 -7.55
C GLN A 282 0.08 -5.06 -7.65
N SER A 283 -0.09 -5.73 -6.51
CA SER A 283 -0.09 -7.18 -6.45
C SER A 283 -1.16 -7.71 -5.50
N TYR A 284 -1.63 -8.91 -5.79
CA TYR A 284 -2.62 -9.65 -5.00
C TYR A 284 -2.14 -11.09 -4.84
N ALA A 285 -2.30 -11.65 -3.65
CA ALA A 285 -2.00 -13.05 -3.38
C ALA A 285 -3.13 -13.69 -2.57
N LEU A 286 -3.62 -14.82 -3.07
CA LEU A 286 -4.67 -15.64 -2.47
C LEU A 286 -4.04 -16.83 -1.77
N TRP A 287 -4.40 -17.04 -0.50
CA TRP A 287 -3.86 -18.06 0.38
C TRP A 287 -4.98 -18.88 1.01
N SER A 288 -4.73 -20.16 1.28
CA SER A 288 -5.66 -21.00 2.01
C SER A 288 -4.93 -21.91 3.00
N LYS A 289 -5.66 -22.29 4.06
CA LYS A 289 -5.24 -23.35 4.98
C LYS A 289 -5.15 -24.70 4.28
N ASN A 290 -5.98 -24.92 3.27
CA ASN A 290 -6.05 -26.16 2.52
C ASN A 290 -5.60 -25.95 1.08
N LYS A 291 -5.14 -27.05 0.44
CA LYS A 291 -4.83 -27.04 -0.99
C LYS A 291 -6.13 -27.18 -1.79
N GLU A 292 -6.74 -26.03 -2.11
CA GLU A 292 -8.00 -25.99 -2.86
C GLU A 292 -7.80 -26.17 -4.38
N ILE A 293 -6.70 -25.59 -4.89
CA ILE A 293 -6.30 -25.63 -6.31
C ILE A 293 -4.76 -25.67 -6.40
N ASP A 294 -4.24 -26.01 -7.56
CA ASP A 294 -2.83 -25.80 -7.87
C ASP A 294 -2.57 -24.31 -8.08
N PHE A 295 -1.37 -23.86 -7.68
CA PHE A 295 -0.99 -22.45 -7.73
C PHE A 295 -1.00 -21.88 -9.16
N ILE A 296 -1.63 -20.74 -9.34
CA ILE A 296 -1.72 -20.03 -10.61
C ILE A 296 -1.24 -18.58 -10.43
N HIS A 297 -0.42 -18.11 -11.35
CA HIS A 297 0.05 -16.72 -11.39
C HIS A 297 -0.32 -16.03 -12.70
N LYS A 298 -0.65 -14.72 -12.64
CA LYS A 298 -0.85 -13.89 -13.81
C LYS A 298 -0.21 -12.51 -13.66
N ASP A 299 0.72 -12.18 -14.55
CA ASP A 299 1.17 -10.82 -14.79
C ASP A 299 0.23 -10.16 -15.82
N VAL A 300 -0.43 -9.07 -15.42
CA VAL A 300 -1.38 -8.31 -16.26
C VAL A 300 -0.77 -7.03 -16.84
N THR A 301 0.52 -6.82 -16.69
CA THR A 301 1.22 -5.58 -17.08
C THR A 301 0.97 -5.23 -18.54
N LYS A 302 1.17 -6.18 -19.46
CA LYS A 302 0.95 -5.96 -20.89
C LYS A 302 -0.50 -5.67 -21.26
N ASP A 303 -1.44 -6.34 -20.58
CA ASP A 303 -2.87 -6.08 -20.75
C ASP A 303 -3.22 -4.66 -20.28
N ALA A 304 -2.66 -4.23 -19.16
CA ALA A 304 -2.83 -2.88 -18.63
C ALA A 304 -2.23 -1.81 -19.57
N GLU A 305 -1.05 -2.02 -20.11
CA GLU A 305 -0.39 -1.13 -21.07
C GLU A 305 -1.19 -0.90 -22.36
N THR A 306 -1.98 -1.88 -22.78
CA THR A 306 -2.86 -1.73 -23.95
C THR A 306 -4.09 -0.88 -23.66
N ILE A 307 -4.64 -0.99 -22.47
CA ILE A 307 -5.89 -0.34 -22.06
C ILE A 307 -5.66 1.09 -21.57
N GLU A 308 -4.61 1.31 -20.79
CA GLU A 308 -4.35 2.59 -20.12
C GLU A 308 -3.06 3.22 -20.64
N LYS A 309 -3.18 4.41 -21.24
CA LYS A 309 -2.08 5.21 -21.72
C LYS A 309 -1.92 6.45 -20.87
N ALA A 310 -0.67 6.87 -20.67
CA ALA A 310 -0.38 8.13 -20.00
C ALA A 310 -1.02 9.30 -20.76
N LEU A 311 -1.70 10.20 -20.03
CA LEU A 311 -2.22 11.43 -20.61
C LEU A 311 -1.07 12.39 -20.92
N GLU A 312 -1.23 13.18 -21.98
CA GLU A 312 -0.31 14.26 -22.30
C GLU A 312 -0.37 15.36 -21.23
N LEU A 313 0.75 16.04 -21.04
CA LEU A 313 0.79 17.24 -20.21
C LEU A 313 0.38 18.49 -21.02
N SER A 314 -0.38 19.36 -20.41
CA SER A 314 -0.72 20.65 -21.00
C SER A 314 0.37 21.67 -20.76
N GLU A 315 0.80 22.35 -21.83
CA GLU A 315 1.77 23.46 -21.80
C GLU A 315 1.12 24.83 -21.61
N PHE A 316 -0.20 24.92 -21.77
CA PHE A 316 -0.91 26.20 -21.68
C PHE A 316 -0.83 26.82 -20.28
N GLU A 317 -0.56 28.13 -20.22
CA GLU A 317 -0.49 28.85 -18.95
C GLU A 317 -1.88 29.22 -18.40
N ASP A 318 -2.82 29.57 -19.27
CA ASP A 318 -4.18 29.95 -18.96
C ASP A 318 -5.21 29.04 -19.62
N GLY A 319 -6.36 28.83 -18.96
CA GLY A 319 -7.45 28.03 -19.51
C GLY A 319 -8.41 27.52 -18.44
N GLU A 320 -9.46 26.85 -18.89
CA GLU A 320 -10.44 26.18 -18.07
C GLU A 320 -10.12 24.69 -17.97
N GLY A 321 -10.44 24.07 -16.81
CA GLY A 321 -10.25 22.67 -16.59
C GLY A 321 -10.99 22.17 -15.34
N LYS A 322 -11.07 20.86 -15.22
CA LYS A 322 -11.68 20.18 -14.08
C LYS A 322 -10.62 19.77 -13.07
N ILE A 323 -10.81 20.12 -11.81
CA ILE A 323 -9.97 19.60 -10.71
C ILE A 323 -10.26 18.09 -10.58
N VAL A 324 -9.22 17.27 -10.71
CA VAL A 324 -9.32 15.80 -10.56
C VAL A 324 -8.73 15.29 -9.26
N GLY A 325 -7.88 16.07 -8.61
CA GLY A 325 -7.34 15.79 -7.29
C GLY A 325 -6.51 16.96 -6.78
N TYR A 326 -6.38 17.06 -5.46
CA TYR A 326 -5.60 18.13 -4.83
C TYR A 326 -5.11 17.74 -3.45
N THR A 327 -4.11 18.47 -2.98
CA THR A 327 -3.65 18.46 -1.58
C THR A 327 -3.17 19.84 -1.16
N VAL A 328 -3.00 20.05 0.14
CA VAL A 328 -2.34 21.22 0.71
C VAL A 328 -1.19 20.76 1.57
N ILE A 329 0.00 21.24 1.24
CA ILE A 329 1.23 20.97 1.99
C ILE A 329 1.61 22.22 2.77
N ASN A 330 1.85 22.05 4.07
CA ASN A 330 2.34 23.12 4.93
C ASN A 330 3.88 23.05 4.99
N LYS A 331 4.56 24.09 4.53
CA LYS A 331 6.01 24.27 4.65
C LYS A 331 6.31 25.63 5.26
N LYS A 332 6.83 25.66 6.49
CA LYS A 332 7.34 26.90 7.14
C LYS A 332 6.37 28.08 7.01
N ASP A 333 5.16 27.95 7.53
CA ASP A 333 4.13 29.00 7.54
C ASP A 333 3.54 29.37 6.17
N ILE A 334 3.80 28.61 5.14
CA ILE A 334 3.18 28.73 3.82
C ILE A 334 2.33 27.51 3.55
N ASN A 335 1.04 27.71 3.36
CA ASN A 335 0.16 26.69 2.84
C ASN A 335 0.23 26.71 1.32
N LYS A 336 0.70 25.62 0.73
CA LYS A 336 0.80 25.46 -0.71
C LYS A 336 -0.21 24.41 -1.18
N ALA A 337 -1.22 24.84 -1.92
CA ALA A 337 -2.12 23.94 -2.62
C ALA A 337 -1.42 23.41 -3.87
N ILE A 338 -1.57 22.10 -4.11
CA ILE A 338 -1.09 21.40 -5.30
C ILE A 338 -2.32 20.72 -5.89
N ILE A 339 -2.62 21.06 -7.14
CA ILE A 339 -3.89 20.72 -7.78
C ILE A 339 -3.60 20.06 -9.13
N TYR A 340 -4.19 18.90 -9.35
CA TYR A 340 -4.21 18.23 -10.65
C TYR A 340 -5.47 18.63 -11.41
N ILE A 341 -5.28 19.14 -12.62
CA ILE A 341 -6.35 19.58 -13.51
C ILE A 341 -6.37 18.72 -14.77
N GLU A 342 -7.56 18.37 -15.20
CA GLU A 342 -7.82 17.87 -16.54
C GLU A 342 -8.35 19.01 -17.39
N THR A 343 -7.65 19.30 -18.47
CA THR A 343 -8.02 20.35 -19.42
C THR A 343 -9.16 19.89 -20.34
N ILE A 344 -9.78 20.81 -21.08
CA ILE A 344 -10.90 20.52 -21.99
C ILE A 344 -10.45 19.54 -23.11
N ASP A 345 -9.18 19.59 -23.52
CA ASP A 345 -8.59 18.69 -24.52
C ASP A 345 -8.02 17.39 -23.90
N ASN A 346 -8.48 17.01 -22.72
CA ASN A 346 -8.12 15.79 -21.97
C ASN A 346 -6.62 15.64 -21.68
N LYS A 347 -5.92 16.74 -21.46
CA LYS A 347 -4.55 16.74 -20.96
C LYS A 347 -4.50 16.97 -19.47
N ARG A 348 -3.35 16.68 -18.86
CA ARG A 348 -3.12 16.92 -17.44
C ARG A 348 -2.23 18.14 -17.21
N LYS A 349 -2.54 18.87 -16.15
CA LYS A 349 -1.71 19.97 -15.65
C LYS A 349 -1.63 19.94 -14.14
N LEU A 350 -0.44 20.20 -13.62
CA LEU A 350 -0.23 20.50 -12.20
C LEU A 350 -0.16 22.01 -12.04
N ILE A 351 -1.02 22.55 -11.20
CA ILE A 351 -0.96 23.97 -10.80
C ILE A 351 -0.76 24.07 -9.30
N THR A 352 -0.21 25.18 -8.86
CA THR A 352 -0.01 25.48 -7.45
C THR A 352 -0.59 26.84 -7.11
N SER A 353 -1.13 26.95 -5.90
CA SER A 353 -1.52 28.21 -5.31
C SER A 353 -0.92 28.29 -3.90
N SER A 354 -0.38 29.45 -3.55
CA SER A 354 0.12 29.70 -2.21
C SER A 354 -0.57 30.92 -1.66
N ASP A 355 -1.25 30.75 -0.54
CA ASP A 355 -1.85 31.85 0.19
C ASP A 355 -1.14 32.04 1.52
N LYS A 356 -0.88 33.30 1.88
CA LYS A 356 -0.28 33.69 3.15
C LYS A 356 -1.38 34.10 4.13
N THR A 357 -2.45 33.36 4.20
CA THR A 357 -3.47 33.60 5.23
C THR A 357 -3.20 32.86 6.51
#